data_381fc137c7fddd77219bc939cfe672be
#
_entry.id   381fc137c7fddd77219bc939cfe672be
#
_cell.length_a   1.000
_cell.length_b   1.000
_cell.length_c   1.000
_cell.angle_alpha   90.00
_cell.angle_beta   90.00
_cell.angle_gamma   90.00
#
_symmetry.space_group_name_H-M   'P 1'
#
loop_
_entity.id
_entity.type
_entity.pdbx_description
1 polymer ?
#
loop_
_entity_poly.entity_id
_entity_poly.type
_entity_poly.pdbx_seq_one_letter_code
_entity_poly.pdbx_strand_id
1 'polypeptide(L)'
;MIVFLLNNINKSLKYKELMASEEIMNILEKKRPLIEKEIEKYLPRKLDEKYIEWLLGKPSYEYTIKPLQKSLAEPTWDFLDRGGKRWRPGLFLMFTEALGGDTEKVKDFTATLELMHNGSIMQDDIEDDSELRRGKPCTHKLFGTDIAINAGSFMYFLAFFPLIKNKEKFKPETLLRAWEATLEELTRIHYGQGTDIAWHRGLADADNVTESEYLQMCAYKTGVLARLAARLAVILNGGSRKLEEKLGRFAESIGVAFQIQDDIMNIAPTEGWGKELGDDINEGKRTLLVIHTLKKANGSDRKRLIEILNMHTKDEKLIREAIDIIKKYGSIEYAKGFARKMVRDAWKEAEPLLPENDAKKNLKGFADFMVERKI
;
A
#
# COMPACT_ATOMS: atom_id res chain seq x y z
N MET A 1 -44.64 -4.77 -4.38
CA MET A 1 -44.18 -3.70 -5.30
C MET A 1 -42.89 -3.01 -4.78
N ILE A 2 -42.85 -2.52 -3.53
CA ILE A 2 -41.67 -1.83 -2.96
C ILE A 2 -40.43 -2.73 -2.87
N VAL A 3 -40.56 -3.98 -2.42
CA VAL A 3 -39.45 -4.96 -2.32
C VAL A 3 -38.85 -5.30 -3.68
N PHE A 4 -39.69 -5.40 -4.73
CA PHE A 4 -39.23 -5.67 -6.10
C PHE A 4 -38.52 -4.47 -6.71
N LEU A 5 -38.94 -3.24 -6.43
CA LEU A 5 -38.27 -2.00 -6.80
C LEU A 5 -36.92 -1.85 -6.09
N LEU A 6 -36.87 -2.12 -4.79
CA LEU A 6 -35.62 -2.08 -4.01
C LEU A 6 -34.61 -3.13 -4.50
N ASN A 7 -35.07 -4.34 -4.85
CA ASN A 7 -34.19 -5.37 -5.43
C ASN A 7 -33.64 -5.00 -6.81
N ASN A 8 -34.45 -4.33 -7.67
CA ASN A 8 -33.99 -3.86 -8.97
C ASN A 8 -33.04 -2.66 -8.86
N ILE A 9 -33.28 -1.74 -7.93
CA ILE A 9 -32.37 -0.62 -7.64
C ILE A 9 -31.04 -1.16 -7.11
N ASN A 10 -31.05 -2.12 -6.17
CA ASN A 10 -29.84 -2.74 -5.63
C ASN A 10 -29.05 -3.51 -6.72
N LYS A 11 -29.74 -4.21 -7.63
CA LYS A 11 -29.09 -4.87 -8.78
C LYS A 11 -28.47 -3.85 -9.73
N SER A 12 -29.13 -2.75 -10.02
CA SER A 12 -28.63 -1.67 -10.89
C SER A 12 -27.43 -0.97 -10.28
N LEU A 13 -27.44 -0.68 -8.95
CA LEU A 13 -26.32 -0.09 -8.22
C LEU A 13 -25.12 -1.04 -8.22
N LYS A 14 -25.34 -2.31 -7.89
CA LYS A 14 -24.28 -3.33 -7.89
C LYS A 14 -23.66 -3.54 -9.28
N TYR A 15 -24.47 -3.46 -10.33
CA TYR A 15 -23.98 -3.52 -11.72
C TYR A 15 -23.12 -2.30 -12.08
N LYS A 16 -23.55 -1.09 -11.71
CA LYS A 16 -22.75 0.14 -11.92
C LYS A 16 -21.42 0.11 -11.16
N GLU A 17 -21.42 -0.37 -9.91
CA GLU A 17 -20.18 -0.53 -9.12
C GLU A 17 -19.23 -1.54 -9.77
N LEU A 18 -19.74 -2.65 -10.29
CA LEU A 18 -18.94 -3.65 -10.99
C LEU A 18 -18.31 -3.07 -12.26
N MET A 19 -19.08 -2.38 -13.09
CA MET A 19 -18.58 -1.73 -14.31
C MET A 19 -17.52 -0.66 -14.01
N ALA A 20 -17.74 0.16 -12.97
CA ALA A 20 -16.75 1.15 -12.54
C ALA A 20 -15.45 0.48 -12.03
N SER A 21 -15.56 -0.64 -11.33
CA SER A 21 -14.39 -1.41 -10.86
C SER A 21 -13.60 -2.00 -12.03
N GLU A 22 -14.28 -2.54 -13.05
CA GLU A 22 -13.65 -3.05 -14.28
C GLU A 22 -12.95 -1.94 -15.06
N GLU A 23 -13.56 -0.76 -15.16
CA GLU A 23 -12.96 0.40 -15.82
C GLU A 23 -11.64 0.83 -15.15
N ILE A 24 -11.62 0.93 -13.82
CA ILE A 24 -10.40 1.27 -13.06
C ILE A 24 -9.33 0.19 -13.21
N MET A 25 -9.70 -1.08 -13.14
CA MET A 25 -8.75 -2.17 -13.38
C MET A 25 -8.15 -2.11 -14.79
N ASN A 26 -8.96 -1.83 -15.81
CA ASN A 26 -8.48 -1.63 -17.19
C ASN A 26 -7.52 -0.44 -17.32
N ILE A 27 -7.76 0.66 -16.59
CA ILE A 27 -6.85 1.81 -16.56
C ILE A 27 -5.50 1.40 -15.96
N LEU A 28 -5.49 0.67 -14.86
CA LEU A 28 -4.26 0.19 -14.23
C LEU A 28 -3.50 -0.79 -15.13
N GLU A 29 -4.19 -1.73 -15.76
CA GLU A 29 -3.59 -2.69 -16.69
C GLU A 29 -2.98 -2.01 -17.93
N LYS A 30 -3.58 -0.95 -18.45
CA LYS A 30 -3.00 -0.15 -19.55
C LYS A 30 -1.72 0.57 -19.13
N LYS A 31 -1.58 0.97 -17.86
CA LYS A 31 -0.38 1.65 -17.33
C LYS A 31 0.74 0.67 -16.95
N ARG A 32 0.39 -0.58 -16.69
CA ARG A 32 1.30 -1.60 -16.20
C ARG A 32 2.54 -1.83 -17.08
N PRO A 33 2.45 -1.97 -18.42
CA PRO A 33 3.65 -2.18 -19.26
C PRO A 33 4.68 -1.05 -19.15
N LEU A 34 4.23 0.20 -19.02
CA LEU A 34 5.11 1.34 -18.81
C LEU A 34 5.82 1.22 -17.45
N ILE A 35 5.06 0.90 -16.38
CA ILE A 35 5.58 0.76 -15.03
C ILE A 35 6.61 -0.38 -14.96
N GLU A 36 6.30 -1.56 -15.51
CA GLU A 36 7.21 -2.71 -15.54
C GLU A 36 8.51 -2.39 -16.30
N LYS A 37 8.41 -1.68 -17.42
CA LYS A 37 9.58 -1.23 -18.18
C LYS A 37 10.47 -0.30 -17.37
N GLU A 38 9.91 0.63 -16.62
CA GLU A 38 10.70 1.55 -15.80
C GLU A 38 11.32 0.83 -14.59
N ILE A 39 10.63 -0.15 -13.99
CA ILE A 39 11.23 -1.01 -12.94
C ILE A 39 12.44 -1.76 -13.53
N GLU A 40 12.28 -2.40 -14.69
CA GLU A 40 13.35 -3.18 -15.33
C GLU A 40 14.54 -2.32 -15.78
N LYS A 41 14.32 -1.04 -16.11
CA LYS A 41 15.39 -0.07 -16.39
C LYS A 41 16.29 0.16 -15.18
N TYR A 42 15.70 0.30 -13.97
CA TYR A 42 16.45 0.55 -12.72
C TYR A 42 16.92 -0.73 -12.05
N LEU A 43 16.28 -1.85 -12.30
CA LEU A 43 16.67 -3.18 -11.83
C LEU A 43 16.54 -4.17 -12.99
N PRO A 44 17.56 -4.32 -13.85
CA PRO A 44 17.54 -5.33 -14.92
C PRO A 44 17.43 -6.75 -14.38
N ARG A 45 16.68 -7.59 -15.09
CA ARG A 45 16.57 -9.03 -14.73
C ARG A 45 17.90 -9.74 -14.76
N LYS A 46 18.78 -9.33 -15.66
CA LYS A 46 20.16 -9.82 -15.78
C LYS A 46 21.11 -8.63 -15.61
N LEU A 47 21.85 -8.65 -14.52
CA LEU A 47 22.87 -7.65 -14.26
C LEU A 47 24.07 -7.84 -15.18
N ASP A 48 24.67 -6.73 -15.61
CA ASP A 48 25.94 -6.69 -16.33
C ASP A 48 26.81 -5.51 -15.86
N GLU A 49 28.04 -5.48 -16.27
CA GLU A 49 29.01 -4.45 -15.90
C GLU A 49 28.57 -3.06 -16.37
N LYS A 50 27.96 -2.96 -17.56
CA LYS A 50 27.47 -1.67 -18.10
C LYS A 50 26.37 -1.07 -17.24
N TYR A 51 25.46 -1.92 -16.75
CA TYR A 51 24.43 -1.47 -15.83
C TYR A 51 25.04 -0.99 -14.51
N ILE A 52 25.97 -1.74 -13.92
CA ILE A 52 26.60 -1.34 -12.66
C ILE A 52 27.39 -0.03 -12.85
N GLU A 53 28.15 0.11 -13.92
CA GLU A 53 28.85 1.37 -14.24
C GLU A 53 27.86 2.53 -14.47
N TRP A 54 26.75 2.27 -15.15
CA TRP A 54 25.71 3.28 -15.31
C TRP A 54 25.11 3.69 -13.97
N LEU A 55 24.85 2.73 -13.08
CA LEU A 55 24.22 2.98 -11.79
C LEU A 55 25.17 3.70 -10.82
N LEU A 56 26.37 3.17 -10.62
CA LEU A 56 27.29 3.53 -9.54
C LEU A 56 28.60 4.15 -10.00
N GLY A 57 28.91 4.14 -11.30
CA GLY A 57 30.21 4.52 -11.85
C GLY A 57 31.19 3.34 -11.87
N LYS A 58 32.42 3.61 -12.34
CA LYS A 58 33.45 2.57 -12.45
C LYS A 58 33.92 2.10 -11.07
N PRO A 59 34.01 0.78 -10.85
CA PRO A 59 34.51 0.23 -9.61
C PRO A 59 36.02 0.49 -9.46
N SER A 60 36.50 0.56 -8.21
CA SER A 60 37.93 0.73 -7.92
C SER A 60 38.72 -0.58 -8.00
N TYR A 61 38.06 -1.71 -7.92
CA TYR A 61 38.64 -3.05 -7.91
C TYR A 61 37.82 -4.00 -8.78
N GLU A 62 38.44 -5.12 -9.18
CA GLU A 62 37.74 -6.18 -9.91
C GLU A 62 36.64 -6.81 -9.05
N TYR A 63 35.52 -7.14 -9.68
CA TYR A 63 34.37 -7.82 -9.07
C TYR A 63 33.70 -8.74 -10.09
N THR A 64 32.83 -9.62 -9.61
CA THR A 64 32.07 -10.51 -10.47
C THR A 64 30.57 -10.26 -10.33
N ILE A 65 29.83 -10.36 -11.43
CA ILE A 65 28.38 -10.13 -11.48
C ILE A 65 27.59 -11.24 -10.78
N LYS A 66 28.10 -12.48 -10.81
CA LYS A 66 27.35 -13.66 -10.32
C LYS A 66 26.85 -13.55 -8.87
N PRO A 67 27.65 -13.09 -7.88
CA PRO A 67 27.16 -12.86 -6.52
C PRO A 67 26.02 -11.84 -6.47
N LEU A 68 26.15 -10.71 -7.17
CA LEU A 68 25.14 -9.65 -7.22
C LEU A 68 23.84 -10.15 -7.86
N GLN A 69 23.94 -10.92 -8.94
CA GLN A 69 22.80 -11.55 -9.58
C GLN A 69 22.05 -12.46 -8.62
N LYS A 70 22.76 -13.32 -7.87
CA LYS A 70 22.20 -14.32 -6.97
C LYS A 70 21.59 -13.73 -5.69
N SER A 71 22.20 -12.68 -5.15
CA SER A 71 21.80 -12.11 -3.84
C SER A 71 20.91 -10.87 -3.94
N LEU A 72 20.84 -10.21 -5.11
CA LEU A 72 20.05 -9.00 -5.30
C LEU A 72 18.98 -9.17 -6.40
N ALA A 73 19.39 -9.43 -7.67
CA ALA A 73 18.44 -9.42 -8.77
C ALA A 73 17.47 -10.61 -8.71
N GLU A 74 17.96 -11.84 -8.53
CA GLU A 74 17.11 -13.03 -8.53
C GLU A 74 16.05 -13.01 -7.41
N PRO A 75 16.38 -12.76 -6.12
CA PRO A 75 15.37 -12.73 -5.08
C PRO A 75 14.37 -11.57 -5.24
N THR A 76 14.83 -10.41 -5.74
CA THR A 76 13.96 -9.27 -6.00
C THR A 76 13.00 -9.55 -7.15
N TRP A 77 13.48 -10.16 -8.25
CA TRP A 77 12.61 -10.50 -9.38
C TRP A 77 11.68 -11.66 -9.09
N ASP A 78 12.11 -12.67 -8.32
CA ASP A 78 11.18 -13.69 -7.83
C ASP A 78 10.00 -13.06 -7.09
N PHE A 79 10.26 -12.05 -6.27
CA PHE A 79 9.22 -11.32 -5.54
C PHE A 79 8.36 -10.45 -6.46
N LEU A 80 8.95 -9.66 -7.36
CA LEU A 80 8.24 -8.77 -8.28
C LEU A 80 7.36 -9.53 -9.28
N ASP A 81 7.81 -10.69 -9.76
CA ASP A 81 7.10 -11.54 -10.72
C ASP A 81 5.91 -12.29 -10.12
N ARG A 82 5.77 -12.33 -8.80
CA ARG A 82 4.57 -12.86 -8.13
C ARG A 82 3.31 -12.02 -8.39
N GLY A 83 3.45 -10.95 -9.17
CA GLY A 83 2.35 -10.07 -9.55
C GLY A 83 2.18 -8.88 -8.61
N GLY A 84 0.98 -8.31 -8.65
CA GLY A 84 0.60 -7.08 -7.97
C GLY A 84 -0.05 -6.12 -8.96
N LYS A 85 -1.01 -5.34 -8.48
CA LYS A 85 -1.81 -4.43 -9.32
C LYS A 85 -1.06 -3.17 -9.74
N ARG A 86 0.17 -2.96 -9.26
CA ARG A 86 0.98 -1.74 -9.49
C ARG A 86 0.19 -0.45 -9.27
N TRP A 87 -0.75 -0.46 -8.33
CA TRP A 87 -1.69 0.64 -8.18
C TRP A 87 -1.05 1.93 -7.65
N ARG A 88 0.02 1.86 -6.85
CA ARG A 88 0.71 3.04 -6.33
C ARG A 88 1.40 3.84 -7.44
N PRO A 89 2.24 3.25 -8.30
CA PRO A 89 2.75 3.94 -9.48
C PRO A 89 1.64 4.28 -10.48
N GLY A 90 0.58 3.47 -10.60
CA GLY A 90 -0.61 3.79 -11.38
C GLY A 90 -1.30 5.06 -10.90
N LEU A 91 -1.47 5.20 -9.58
CA LEU A 91 -2.04 6.38 -8.93
C LEU A 91 -1.18 7.63 -9.18
N PHE A 92 0.16 7.52 -9.13
CA PHE A 92 1.08 8.60 -9.48
C PHE A 92 0.86 9.11 -10.91
N LEU A 93 0.72 8.20 -11.88
CA LEU A 93 0.44 8.57 -13.26
C LEU A 93 -0.95 9.21 -13.40
N MET A 94 -1.96 8.71 -12.69
CA MET A 94 -3.31 9.28 -12.68
C MET A 94 -3.33 10.69 -12.08
N PHE A 95 -2.59 10.95 -11.00
CA PHE A 95 -2.42 12.31 -10.47
C PHE A 95 -1.72 13.22 -11.48
N THR A 96 -0.67 12.74 -12.14
CA THR A 96 0.04 13.49 -13.19
C THR A 96 -0.93 13.88 -14.31
N GLU A 97 -1.72 12.95 -14.82
CA GLU A 97 -2.74 13.19 -15.85
C GLU A 97 -3.83 14.16 -15.37
N ALA A 98 -4.32 14.00 -14.14
CA ALA A 98 -5.34 14.87 -13.57
C ALA A 98 -4.83 16.32 -13.38
N LEU A 99 -3.54 16.51 -13.18
CA LEU A 99 -2.88 17.81 -13.14
C LEU A 99 -2.58 18.38 -14.54
N GLY A 100 -2.87 17.64 -15.62
CA GLY A 100 -2.53 18.04 -17.00
C GLY A 100 -1.05 17.90 -17.32
N GLY A 101 -0.31 17.09 -16.54
CA GLY A 101 1.12 16.86 -16.69
C GLY A 101 1.46 15.80 -17.75
N ASP A 102 2.74 15.77 -18.14
CA ASP A 102 3.29 14.82 -19.10
C ASP A 102 3.80 13.56 -18.38
N THR A 103 3.10 12.44 -18.56
CA THR A 103 3.46 11.15 -17.95
C THR A 103 4.79 10.60 -18.48
N GLU A 104 5.14 10.85 -19.75
CA GLU A 104 6.43 10.43 -20.33
C GLU A 104 7.62 11.10 -19.66
N LYS A 105 7.46 12.37 -19.25
CA LYS A 105 8.50 13.11 -18.55
C LYS A 105 8.79 12.56 -17.17
N VAL A 106 7.76 12.05 -16.47
CA VAL A 106 7.84 11.65 -15.06
C VAL A 106 7.85 10.13 -14.83
N LYS A 107 7.70 9.32 -15.88
CA LYS A 107 7.51 7.86 -15.78
C LYS A 107 8.59 7.12 -14.98
N ASP A 108 9.83 7.58 -15.03
CA ASP A 108 10.94 7.00 -14.26
C ASP A 108 10.62 6.88 -12.76
N PHE A 109 9.84 7.80 -12.20
CA PHE A 109 9.48 7.82 -10.78
C PHE A 109 8.44 6.78 -10.38
N THR A 110 7.85 6.07 -11.35
CA THR A 110 7.04 4.88 -11.08
C THR A 110 7.87 3.78 -10.42
N ALA A 111 9.14 3.66 -10.82
CA ALA A 111 10.08 2.72 -10.20
C ALA A 111 10.37 3.09 -8.74
N THR A 112 10.48 4.38 -8.38
CA THR A 112 10.65 4.83 -7.00
C THR A 112 9.57 4.25 -6.09
N LEU A 113 8.30 4.40 -6.48
CA LEU A 113 7.15 3.97 -5.68
C LEU A 113 7.07 2.45 -5.56
N GLU A 114 7.32 1.72 -6.65
CA GLU A 114 7.16 0.28 -6.67
C GLU A 114 8.31 -0.44 -5.98
N LEU A 115 9.56 0.05 -6.12
CA LEU A 115 10.71 -0.51 -5.42
C LEU A 115 10.59 -0.29 -3.91
N MET A 116 10.20 0.90 -3.45
CA MET A 116 9.92 1.16 -2.04
C MET A 116 8.85 0.22 -1.49
N HIS A 117 7.75 0.06 -2.23
CA HIS A 117 6.66 -0.80 -1.81
C HIS A 117 7.09 -2.25 -1.67
N ASN A 118 7.77 -2.81 -2.68
CA ASN A 118 8.17 -4.22 -2.62
C ASN A 118 9.30 -4.44 -1.61
N GLY A 119 10.21 -3.48 -1.43
CA GLY A 119 11.23 -3.50 -0.37
C GLY A 119 10.59 -3.56 1.02
N SER A 120 9.57 -2.72 1.26
CA SER A 120 8.86 -2.71 2.56
C SER A 120 8.13 -4.02 2.84
N ILE A 121 7.45 -4.61 1.84
CA ILE A 121 6.77 -5.90 2.03
C ILE A 121 7.77 -7.02 2.29
N MET A 122 8.91 -7.03 1.61
CA MET A 122 9.92 -8.07 1.81
C MET A 122 10.49 -8.05 3.24
N GLN A 123 10.61 -6.88 3.85
CA GLN A 123 11.01 -6.73 5.25
C GLN A 123 9.86 -7.04 6.21
N ASP A 124 8.66 -6.56 5.92
CA ASP A 124 7.43 -6.88 6.66
C ASP A 124 7.22 -8.41 6.79
N ASP A 125 7.43 -9.16 5.69
CA ASP A 125 7.36 -10.62 5.70
C ASP A 125 8.34 -11.30 6.68
N ILE A 126 9.52 -10.68 6.91
CA ILE A 126 10.50 -11.18 7.88
C ILE A 126 10.08 -10.78 9.30
N GLU A 127 9.64 -9.54 9.50
CA GLU A 127 9.24 -8.98 10.79
C GLU A 127 8.01 -9.69 11.37
N ASP A 128 7.08 -10.12 10.49
CA ASP A 128 5.86 -10.86 10.83
C ASP A 128 6.06 -12.40 10.81
N ASP A 129 7.26 -12.90 10.47
CA ASP A 129 7.56 -14.33 10.23
C ASP A 129 6.56 -15.00 9.29
N SER A 130 6.14 -14.27 8.25
CA SER A 130 5.13 -14.73 7.30
C SER A 130 5.61 -15.96 6.52
N GLU A 131 4.74 -16.95 6.31
CA GLU A 131 5.05 -18.17 5.54
C GLU A 131 4.86 -17.95 4.04
N LEU A 132 3.78 -17.29 3.67
CA LEU A 132 3.35 -17.14 2.27
C LEU A 132 3.12 -15.68 1.89
N ARG A 133 3.56 -15.31 0.68
CA ARG A 133 3.24 -14.04 0.04
C ARG A 133 2.84 -14.25 -1.43
N ARG A 134 1.62 -13.84 -1.78
CA ARG A 134 1.07 -14.01 -3.14
C ARG A 134 1.11 -15.47 -3.61
N GLY A 135 0.73 -16.39 -2.73
CA GLY A 135 0.65 -17.83 -3.02
C GLY A 135 1.97 -18.59 -3.10
N LYS A 136 3.10 -17.95 -2.78
CA LYS A 136 4.43 -18.59 -2.73
C LYS A 136 5.07 -18.37 -1.35
N PRO A 137 6.00 -19.26 -0.92
CA PRO A 137 6.79 -19.03 0.29
C PRO A 137 7.47 -17.66 0.26
N CYS A 138 7.53 -16.99 1.42
CA CYS A 138 8.17 -15.68 1.52
C CYS A 138 9.64 -15.71 1.11
N THR A 139 10.20 -14.58 0.68
CA THR A 139 11.57 -14.50 0.15
C THR A 139 12.61 -15.00 1.15
N HIS A 140 12.45 -14.70 2.44
CA HIS A 140 13.34 -15.17 3.49
C HIS A 140 13.27 -16.69 3.72
N LYS A 141 12.14 -17.34 3.39
CA LYS A 141 12.01 -18.83 3.45
C LYS A 141 12.67 -19.49 2.22
N LEU A 142 12.70 -18.82 1.05
CA LEU A 142 13.27 -19.37 -0.19
C LEU A 142 14.78 -19.13 -0.33
N PHE A 143 15.23 -17.92 0.01
CA PHE A 143 16.61 -17.46 -0.26
C PHE A 143 17.44 -17.29 1.01
N GLY A 144 16.84 -17.31 2.19
CA GLY A 144 17.47 -17.01 3.46
C GLY A 144 17.17 -15.58 3.93
N THR A 145 17.18 -15.41 5.26
CA THR A 145 16.85 -14.13 5.92
C THR A 145 17.86 -13.03 5.59
N ASP A 146 19.13 -13.37 5.52
CA ASP A 146 20.22 -12.44 5.18
C ASP A 146 20.07 -11.86 3.76
N ILE A 147 19.76 -12.71 2.77
CA ILE A 147 19.50 -12.29 1.39
C ILE A 147 18.23 -11.43 1.33
N ALA A 148 17.17 -11.82 2.00
CA ALA A 148 15.90 -11.08 1.98
C ALA A 148 16.04 -9.69 2.63
N ILE A 149 16.76 -9.57 3.76
CA ILE A 149 17.07 -8.28 4.39
C ILE A 149 17.86 -7.40 3.43
N ASN A 150 18.93 -7.94 2.82
CA ASN A 150 19.79 -7.15 1.93
C ASN A 150 19.05 -6.74 0.66
N ALA A 151 18.26 -7.63 0.04
CA ALA A 151 17.49 -7.33 -1.16
C ALA A 151 16.37 -6.30 -0.90
N GLY A 152 15.66 -6.39 0.24
CA GLY A 152 14.67 -5.40 0.66
C GLY A 152 15.29 -4.02 0.89
N SER A 153 16.42 -3.97 1.61
CA SER A 153 17.17 -2.73 1.84
C SER A 153 17.71 -2.14 0.53
N PHE A 154 18.23 -2.99 -0.36
CA PHE A 154 18.69 -2.58 -1.68
C PHE A 154 17.58 -1.89 -2.48
N MET A 155 16.37 -2.43 -2.48
CA MET A 155 15.23 -1.80 -3.16
C MET A 155 14.90 -0.41 -2.60
N TYR A 156 15.02 -0.18 -1.30
CA TYR A 156 14.84 1.16 -0.72
C TYR A 156 15.83 2.17 -1.27
N PHE A 157 17.12 1.81 -1.34
CA PHE A 157 18.14 2.72 -1.87
C PHE A 157 18.03 2.86 -3.39
N LEU A 158 17.76 1.77 -4.12
CA LEU A 158 17.58 1.81 -5.56
C LEU A 158 16.42 2.73 -5.97
N ALA A 159 15.38 2.85 -5.15
CA ALA A 159 14.24 3.73 -5.37
C ALA A 159 14.60 5.22 -5.48
N PHE A 160 15.78 5.65 -5.03
CA PHE A 160 16.27 7.01 -5.19
C PHE A 160 16.97 7.27 -6.52
N PHE A 161 17.34 6.22 -7.27
CA PHE A 161 18.08 6.40 -8.52
C PHE A 161 17.29 7.12 -9.62
N PRO A 162 15.97 7.01 -9.74
CA PRO A 162 15.22 7.88 -10.64
C PRO A 162 15.45 9.38 -10.40
N LEU A 163 15.58 9.81 -9.13
CA LEU A 163 15.90 11.19 -8.79
C LEU A 163 17.31 11.59 -9.26
N ILE A 164 18.30 10.69 -9.10
CA ILE A 164 19.70 10.92 -9.50
C ILE A 164 19.84 10.94 -11.03
N LYS A 165 19.22 9.98 -11.73
CA LYS A 165 19.40 9.76 -13.17
C LYS A 165 18.58 10.73 -14.04
N ASN A 166 17.65 11.47 -13.47
CA ASN A 166 16.84 12.46 -14.20
C ASN A 166 17.20 13.93 -13.85
N LYS A 167 18.37 14.18 -13.24
CA LYS A 167 18.80 15.51 -12.84
C LYS A 167 18.81 16.55 -13.96
N GLU A 168 19.03 16.13 -15.22
CA GLU A 168 19.02 17.02 -16.37
C GLU A 168 17.61 17.38 -16.88
N LYS A 169 16.58 16.60 -16.46
CA LYS A 169 15.20 16.83 -16.92
C LYS A 169 14.42 17.83 -16.04
N PHE A 170 14.91 18.11 -14.84
CA PHE A 170 14.19 18.92 -13.85
C PHE A 170 15.10 19.96 -13.23
N LYS A 171 14.50 21.05 -12.76
CA LYS A 171 15.23 22.06 -11.99
C LYS A 171 15.75 21.49 -10.67
N PRO A 172 16.92 21.92 -10.17
CA PRO A 172 17.47 21.44 -8.90
C PRO A 172 16.48 21.55 -7.73
N GLU A 173 15.73 22.64 -7.65
CA GLU A 173 14.75 22.86 -6.57
C GLU A 173 13.59 21.85 -6.61
N THR A 174 13.18 21.46 -7.83
CA THR A 174 12.15 20.42 -8.02
C THR A 174 12.63 19.07 -7.54
N LEU A 175 13.85 18.71 -7.90
CA LEU A 175 14.46 17.44 -7.45
C LEU A 175 14.73 17.44 -5.95
N LEU A 176 15.19 18.54 -5.39
CA LEU A 176 15.38 18.66 -3.93
C LEU A 176 14.08 18.42 -3.19
N ARG A 177 12.98 19.05 -3.61
CA ARG A 177 11.65 18.79 -3.03
C ARG A 177 11.22 17.32 -3.18
N ALA A 178 11.49 16.70 -4.33
CA ALA A 178 11.18 15.30 -4.56
C ALA A 178 12.01 14.38 -3.65
N TRP A 179 13.29 14.70 -3.42
CA TRP A 179 14.16 14.03 -2.46
C TRP A 179 13.62 14.15 -1.03
N GLU A 180 13.32 15.37 -0.58
CA GLU A 180 12.74 15.65 0.73
C GLU A 180 11.47 14.82 0.94
N ALA A 181 10.53 14.89 -0.02
CA ALA A 181 9.28 14.14 0.03
C ALA A 181 9.51 12.63 0.13
N THR A 182 10.42 12.10 -0.70
CA THR A 182 10.72 10.67 -0.75
C THR A 182 11.34 10.18 0.57
N LEU A 183 12.30 10.94 1.11
CA LEU A 183 12.97 10.59 2.36
C LEU A 183 12.01 10.69 3.57
N GLU A 184 11.21 11.74 3.64
CA GLU A 184 10.18 11.88 4.67
C GLU A 184 9.21 10.72 4.69
N GLU A 185 8.69 10.32 3.52
CA GLU A 185 7.72 9.23 3.43
C GLU A 185 8.35 7.87 3.75
N LEU A 186 9.59 7.64 3.31
CA LEU A 186 10.33 6.43 3.66
C LEU A 186 10.57 6.34 5.17
N THR A 187 10.91 7.46 5.81
CA THR A 187 11.06 7.53 7.27
C THR A 187 9.74 7.21 7.98
N ARG A 188 8.62 7.76 7.49
CA ARG A 188 7.29 7.50 8.06
C ARG A 188 6.87 6.04 7.98
N ILE A 189 7.25 5.30 6.92
CA ILE A 189 6.99 3.84 6.83
C ILE A 189 7.54 3.14 8.08
N HIS A 190 8.79 3.44 8.46
CA HIS A 190 9.41 2.80 9.62
C HIS A 190 8.76 3.21 10.95
N TYR A 191 8.27 4.46 11.08
CA TYR A 191 7.48 4.85 12.26
C TYR A 191 6.16 4.08 12.33
N GLY A 192 5.45 3.91 11.20
CA GLY A 192 4.22 3.13 11.14
C GLY A 192 4.47 1.66 11.46
N GLN A 193 5.47 1.06 10.82
CA GLN A 193 5.84 -0.34 11.04
C GLN A 193 6.31 -0.58 12.48
N GLY A 194 7.17 0.29 13.03
CA GLY A 194 7.64 0.17 14.41
C GLY A 194 6.51 0.29 15.44
N THR A 195 5.49 1.12 15.17
CA THR A 195 4.29 1.22 16.02
C THR A 195 3.49 -0.08 15.98
N ASP A 196 3.25 -0.63 14.78
CA ASP A 196 2.53 -1.89 14.61
C ASP A 196 3.24 -3.05 15.32
N ILE A 197 4.56 -3.20 15.10
CA ILE A 197 5.40 -4.19 15.80
C ILE A 197 5.31 -4.02 17.32
N ALA A 198 5.38 -2.79 17.83
CA ALA A 198 5.34 -2.55 19.28
C ALA A 198 4.00 -2.99 19.89
N TRP A 199 2.90 -2.81 19.17
CA TRP A 199 1.59 -3.22 19.66
C TRP A 199 1.41 -4.75 19.63
N HIS A 200 1.67 -5.40 18.48
CA HIS A 200 1.42 -6.84 18.38
C HIS A 200 2.41 -7.66 19.21
N ARG A 201 3.62 -7.15 19.48
CA ARG A 201 4.60 -7.80 20.38
C ARG A 201 4.43 -7.47 21.86
N GLY A 202 3.42 -6.70 22.24
CA GLY A 202 3.16 -6.32 23.63
C GLY A 202 4.23 -5.40 24.24
N LEU A 203 5.00 -4.68 23.41
CA LEU A 203 6.00 -3.70 23.89
C LEU A 203 5.33 -2.37 24.29
N ALA A 204 4.09 -2.16 23.93
CA ALA A 204 3.25 -1.03 24.31
C ALA A 204 1.83 -1.53 24.61
N ASP A 205 1.04 -0.70 25.32
CA ASP A 205 -0.35 -1.03 25.66
C ASP A 205 -1.22 -1.04 24.39
N ALA A 206 -1.45 -2.23 23.86
CA ALA A 206 -2.26 -2.43 22.67
C ALA A 206 -3.77 -2.49 22.97
N ASP A 207 -4.17 -2.80 24.22
CA ASP A 207 -5.58 -3.03 24.58
C ASP A 207 -6.37 -1.72 24.76
N ASN A 208 -5.67 -0.60 24.86
CA ASN A 208 -6.23 0.75 24.98
C ASN A 208 -5.92 1.66 23.78
N VAL A 209 -5.43 1.09 22.65
CA VAL A 209 -5.20 1.84 21.41
C VAL A 209 -6.49 2.50 20.94
N THR A 210 -6.41 3.80 20.66
CA THR A 210 -7.52 4.59 20.15
C THR A 210 -7.65 4.48 18.62
N GLU A 211 -8.84 4.79 18.10
CA GLU A 211 -9.05 4.90 16.64
C GLU A 211 -8.06 5.89 15.98
N SER A 212 -7.74 7.00 16.65
CA SER A 212 -6.79 8.00 16.14
C SER A 212 -5.38 7.46 16.04
N GLU A 213 -4.91 6.70 17.03
CA GLU A 213 -3.59 6.06 17.02
C GLU A 213 -3.50 4.99 15.93
N TYR A 214 -4.53 4.15 15.80
CA TYR A 214 -4.62 3.18 14.70
C TYR A 214 -4.57 3.88 13.33
N LEU A 215 -5.36 4.93 13.13
CA LEU A 215 -5.37 5.68 11.87
C LEU A 215 -4.01 6.33 11.58
N GLN A 216 -3.32 6.85 12.60
CA GLN A 216 -1.98 7.41 12.46
C GLN A 216 -0.95 6.33 12.08
N MET A 217 -1.03 5.15 12.69
CA MET A 217 -0.20 4.00 12.32
C MET A 217 -0.47 3.59 10.87
N CYS A 218 -1.73 3.43 10.46
CA CYS A 218 -2.10 3.12 9.08
C CYS A 218 -1.67 4.19 8.07
N ALA A 219 -1.78 5.48 8.43
CA ALA A 219 -1.33 6.59 7.60
C ALA A 219 0.18 6.49 7.35
N TYR A 220 0.97 6.12 8.37
CA TYR A 220 2.40 5.98 8.25
C TYR A 220 2.86 4.64 7.64
N LYS A 221 2.21 3.52 7.96
CA LYS A 221 2.57 2.19 7.41
C LYS A 221 2.12 2.04 5.95
N THR A 222 0.86 2.37 5.64
CA THR A 222 0.21 2.05 4.36
C THR A 222 -0.13 3.28 3.52
N GLY A 223 -0.63 4.35 4.15
CA GLY A 223 -1.08 5.58 3.47
C GLY A 223 0.04 6.38 2.84
N VAL A 224 1.21 6.31 3.41
CA VAL A 224 2.40 7.08 3.05
C VAL A 224 2.83 6.93 1.58
N LEU A 225 2.80 5.75 0.99
CA LEU A 225 3.20 5.56 -0.41
C LEU A 225 2.14 6.07 -1.41
N ALA A 226 0.86 6.06 -1.05
CA ALA A 226 -0.16 6.74 -1.82
C ALA A 226 0.02 8.26 -1.72
N ARG A 227 0.33 8.78 -0.52
CA ARG A 227 0.68 10.19 -0.32
C ARG A 227 1.91 10.59 -1.12
N LEU A 228 2.98 9.78 -1.13
CA LEU A 228 4.17 10.02 -1.94
C LEU A 228 3.83 10.08 -3.44
N ALA A 229 2.97 9.21 -3.93
CA ALA A 229 2.52 9.22 -5.32
C ALA A 229 1.90 10.58 -5.71
N ALA A 230 1.00 11.12 -4.89
CA ALA A 230 0.40 12.43 -5.11
C ALA A 230 1.43 13.57 -4.96
N ARG A 231 2.27 13.52 -3.93
CA ARG A 231 3.31 14.55 -3.69
C ARG A 231 4.28 14.63 -4.87
N LEU A 232 4.82 13.50 -5.33
CA LEU A 232 5.72 13.46 -6.48
C LEU A 232 5.04 13.96 -7.76
N ALA A 233 3.78 13.58 -8.01
CA ALA A 233 3.03 14.08 -9.15
C ALA A 233 2.93 15.61 -9.12
N VAL A 234 2.59 16.20 -7.98
CA VAL A 234 2.52 17.67 -7.83
C VAL A 234 3.89 18.32 -8.00
N ILE A 235 4.91 17.82 -7.32
CA ILE A 235 6.26 18.40 -7.32
C ILE A 235 6.86 18.39 -8.73
N LEU A 236 6.81 17.23 -9.42
CA LEU A 236 7.42 17.05 -10.73
C LEU A 236 6.70 17.82 -11.84
N ASN A 237 5.43 18.19 -11.62
CA ASN A 237 4.66 19.07 -12.50
C ASN A 237 4.70 20.54 -12.07
N GLY A 238 5.58 20.91 -11.13
CA GLY A 238 5.79 22.30 -10.73
C GLY A 238 4.71 22.89 -9.82
N GLY A 239 3.89 22.05 -9.20
CA GLY A 239 2.82 22.47 -8.31
C GLY A 239 3.30 23.06 -6.98
N SER A 240 2.44 23.85 -6.33
CA SER A 240 2.74 24.52 -5.06
C SER A 240 2.77 23.53 -3.87
N ARG A 241 3.43 23.92 -2.76
CA ARG A 241 3.41 23.15 -1.50
C ARG A 241 1.99 22.95 -0.95
N LYS A 242 1.11 23.96 -1.10
CA LYS A 242 -0.29 23.86 -0.68
C LYS A 242 -1.05 22.78 -1.46
N LEU A 243 -0.82 22.70 -2.78
CA LEU A 243 -1.41 21.67 -3.63
C LEU A 243 -0.86 20.28 -3.28
N GLU A 244 0.47 20.19 -3.09
CA GLU A 244 1.16 18.97 -2.65
C GLU A 244 0.57 18.42 -1.36
N GLU A 245 0.36 19.28 -0.34
CA GLU A 245 -0.22 18.91 0.94
C GLU A 245 -1.66 18.39 0.80
N LYS A 246 -2.51 19.10 0.06
CA LYS A 246 -3.92 18.75 -0.08
C LYS A 246 -4.13 17.47 -0.87
N LEU A 247 -3.46 17.30 -2.01
CA LEU A 247 -3.53 16.07 -2.79
C LEU A 247 -2.84 14.90 -2.07
N GLY A 248 -1.78 15.18 -1.32
CA GLY A 248 -1.13 14.19 -0.45
C GLY A 248 -2.08 13.64 0.61
N ARG A 249 -2.85 14.49 1.31
CA ARG A 249 -3.85 14.06 2.29
C ARG A 249 -4.98 13.23 1.66
N PHE A 250 -5.44 13.62 0.48
CA PHE A 250 -6.43 12.83 -0.24
C PHE A 250 -5.88 11.43 -0.58
N ALA A 251 -4.67 11.35 -1.13
CA ALA A 251 -4.06 10.07 -1.46
C ALA A 251 -3.78 9.21 -0.21
N GLU A 252 -3.36 9.83 0.91
CA GLU A 252 -3.22 9.15 2.20
C GLU A 252 -4.53 8.51 2.65
N SER A 253 -5.66 9.23 2.51
CA SER A 253 -6.97 8.69 2.87
C SER A 253 -7.35 7.45 2.06
N ILE A 254 -6.95 7.39 0.78
CA ILE A 254 -7.10 6.20 -0.06
C ILE A 254 -6.28 5.02 0.50
N GLY A 255 -5.03 5.29 0.89
CA GLY A 255 -4.16 4.25 1.44
C GLY A 255 -4.64 3.73 2.80
N VAL A 256 -5.14 4.60 3.68
CA VAL A 256 -5.74 4.20 4.96
C VAL A 256 -7.03 3.41 4.74
N ALA A 257 -7.90 3.84 3.81
CA ALA A 257 -9.11 3.10 3.47
C ALA A 257 -8.80 1.72 2.89
N PHE A 258 -7.72 1.61 2.10
CA PHE A 258 -7.23 0.33 1.60
C PHE A 258 -6.84 -0.62 2.75
N GLN A 259 -6.13 -0.13 3.77
CA GLN A 259 -5.79 -0.93 4.95
C GLN A 259 -7.04 -1.38 5.71
N ILE A 260 -7.99 -0.48 5.94
CA ILE A 260 -9.26 -0.84 6.61
C ILE A 260 -10.01 -1.93 5.82
N GLN A 261 -10.00 -1.89 4.49
CA GLN A 261 -10.59 -2.94 3.67
C GLN A 261 -9.81 -4.26 3.74
N ASP A 262 -8.48 -4.22 3.82
CA ASP A 262 -7.65 -5.41 4.05
C ASP A 262 -8.02 -6.05 5.41
N ASP A 263 -8.14 -5.26 6.48
CA ASP A 263 -8.54 -5.73 7.80
C ASP A 263 -9.95 -6.36 7.79
N ILE A 264 -10.89 -5.78 7.04
CA ILE A 264 -12.24 -6.34 6.86
C ILE A 264 -12.18 -7.69 6.13
N MET A 265 -11.40 -7.78 5.05
CA MET A 265 -11.28 -9.01 4.26
C MET A 265 -10.56 -10.12 5.02
N ASN A 266 -9.70 -9.78 5.97
CA ASN A 266 -9.04 -10.75 6.85
C ASN A 266 -10.05 -11.57 7.68
N ILE A 267 -11.16 -10.95 8.14
CA ILE A 267 -12.19 -11.61 8.96
C ILE A 267 -13.49 -11.92 8.20
N ALA A 268 -13.69 -11.33 7.03
CA ALA A 268 -14.86 -11.55 6.16
C ALA A 268 -14.41 -11.62 4.70
N PRO A 269 -13.65 -12.64 4.32
CA PRO A 269 -13.06 -12.74 3.00
C PRO A 269 -14.12 -12.89 1.91
N THR A 270 -13.79 -12.35 0.73
CA THR A 270 -14.53 -12.62 -0.51
C THR A 270 -13.86 -13.74 -1.29
N GLU A 271 -14.57 -14.28 -2.30
CA GLU A 271 -14.01 -15.29 -3.19
C GLU A 271 -12.71 -14.76 -3.86
N GLY A 272 -11.64 -15.54 -3.83
CA GLY A 272 -10.33 -15.13 -4.37
C GLY A 272 -9.37 -14.46 -3.35
N TRP A 273 -9.74 -14.33 -2.07
CA TRP A 273 -8.84 -13.84 -1.04
C TRP A 273 -7.64 -14.79 -0.84
N GLY A 274 -6.43 -14.32 -1.06
CA GLY A 274 -5.21 -15.14 -1.10
C GLY A 274 -4.43 -15.27 0.21
N LYS A 275 -5.06 -14.93 1.37
CA LYS A 275 -4.48 -15.07 2.71
C LYS A 275 -5.34 -16.01 3.56
N GLU A 276 -4.83 -16.44 4.71
CA GLU A 276 -5.58 -17.22 5.68
C GLU A 276 -6.65 -16.38 6.39
N LEU A 277 -7.76 -17.00 6.78
CA LEU A 277 -8.82 -16.35 7.55
C LEU A 277 -8.33 -16.03 8.95
N GLY A 278 -8.41 -14.76 9.36
CA GLY A 278 -8.09 -14.33 10.71
C GLY A 278 -6.59 -14.26 11.02
N ASP A 279 -5.76 -14.09 10.01
CA ASP A 279 -4.31 -13.92 10.14
C ASP A 279 -3.97 -12.75 11.10
N ASP A 280 -4.66 -11.61 10.97
CA ASP A 280 -4.52 -10.47 11.88
C ASP A 280 -4.87 -10.82 13.36
N ILE A 281 -5.80 -11.77 13.57
CA ILE A 281 -6.14 -12.26 14.91
C ILE A 281 -5.01 -13.12 15.47
N ASN A 282 -4.45 -14.01 14.63
CA ASN A 282 -3.28 -14.81 15.00
C ASN A 282 -2.07 -13.91 15.34
N GLU A 283 -1.85 -12.86 14.57
CA GLU A 283 -0.78 -11.88 14.83
C GLU A 283 -1.09 -10.96 16.02
N GLY A 284 -2.30 -11.02 16.58
CA GLY A 284 -2.71 -10.18 17.70
C GLY A 284 -2.90 -8.69 17.34
N LYS A 285 -3.18 -8.38 16.07
CA LYS A 285 -3.33 -6.99 15.60
C LYS A 285 -4.56 -6.31 16.17
N ARG A 286 -4.41 -5.04 16.59
CA ARG A 286 -5.51 -4.18 17.06
C ARG A 286 -6.02 -3.33 15.89
N THR A 287 -6.75 -3.99 14.97
CA THR A 287 -7.37 -3.34 13.81
C THR A 287 -8.53 -2.42 14.23
N LEU A 288 -9.01 -1.58 13.31
CA LEU A 288 -10.18 -0.71 13.58
C LEU A 288 -11.40 -1.51 14.04
N LEU A 289 -11.58 -2.72 13.52
CA LEU A 289 -12.66 -3.62 13.90
C LEU A 289 -12.53 -4.08 15.36
N VAL A 290 -11.32 -4.44 15.78
CA VAL A 290 -11.02 -4.82 17.16
C VAL A 290 -11.23 -3.64 18.09
N ILE A 291 -10.66 -2.47 17.78
CA ILE A 291 -10.77 -1.24 18.58
C ILE A 291 -12.23 -0.85 18.79
N HIS A 292 -13.03 -0.84 17.72
CA HIS A 292 -14.46 -0.56 17.80
C HIS A 292 -15.18 -1.58 18.67
N THR A 293 -14.85 -2.88 18.51
CA THR A 293 -15.44 -3.95 19.33
C THR A 293 -15.11 -3.76 20.80
N LEU A 294 -13.83 -3.56 21.15
CA LEU A 294 -13.39 -3.37 22.53
C LEU A 294 -14.05 -2.17 23.21
N LYS A 295 -14.37 -1.11 22.44
CA LYS A 295 -15.07 0.07 22.92
C LYS A 295 -16.56 -0.18 23.18
N LYS A 296 -17.19 -1.12 22.43
CA LYS A 296 -18.65 -1.39 22.48
C LYS A 296 -18.99 -2.63 23.29
N ALA A 297 -18.07 -3.57 23.43
CA ALA A 297 -18.31 -4.85 24.04
C ALA A 297 -18.59 -4.77 25.55
N ASN A 298 -19.45 -5.68 26.04
CA ASN A 298 -19.60 -5.92 27.46
C ASN A 298 -18.29 -6.50 28.06
N GLY A 299 -18.20 -6.54 29.40
CA GLY A 299 -16.97 -6.93 30.09
C GLY A 299 -16.48 -8.35 29.76
N SER A 300 -17.39 -9.31 29.53
CA SER A 300 -17.02 -10.70 29.21
C SER A 300 -16.48 -10.83 27.79
N ASP A 301 -17.18 -10.28 26.80
CA ASP A 301 -16.75 -10.34 25.41
C ASP A 301 -15.47 -9.54 25.19
N ARG A 302 -15.34 -8.36 25.86
CA ARG A 302 -14.10 -7.57 25.81
C ARG A 302 -12.91 -8.38 26.35
N LYS A 303 -13.04 -8.98 27.52
CA LYS A 303 -11.98 -9.79 28.13
C LYS A 303 -11.62 -10.98 27.23
N ARG A 304 -12.64 -11.68 26.71
CA ARG A 304 -12.42 -12.86 25.87
C ARG A 304 -11.71 -12.53 24.56
N LEU A 305 -12.08 -11.44 23.89
CA LEU A 305 -11.41 -11.00 22.66
C LEU A 305 -9.94 -10.65 22.92
N ILE A 306 -9.62 -9.94 23.99
CA ILE A 306 -8.24 -9.63 24.39
C ILE A 306 -7.46 -10.91 24.69
N GLU A 307 -8.03 -11.87 25.41
CA GLU A 307 -7.39 -13.16 25.68
C GLU A 307 -7.00 -13.88 24.38
N ILE A 308 -7.92 -13.98 23.41
CA ILE A 308 -7.65 -14.66 22.15
C ILE A 308 -6.54 -13.95 21.38
N LEU A 309 -6.59 -12.62 21.26
CA LEU A 309 -5.57 -11.84 20.57
C LEU A 309 -4.17 -12.01 21.19
N ASN A 310 -4.09 -12.07 22.52
CA ASN A 310 -2.82 -12.21 23.22
C ASN A 310 -2.26 -13.65 23.19
N MET A 311 -3.07 -14.64 22.78
CA MET A 311 -2.60 -16.03 22.60
C MET A 311 -1.78 -16.22 21.34
N HIS A 312 -1.85 -15.33 20.35
CA HIS A 312 -1.22 -15.49 19.02
C HIS A 312 -1.48 -16.90 18.43
N THR A 313 -2.76 -17.29 18.43
CA THR A 313 -3.17 -18.68 18.20
C THR A 313 -3.47 -18.97 16.72
N LYS A 314 -3.08 -20.16 16.26
CA LYS A 314 -3.51 -20.72 14.97
C LYS A 314 -4.72 -21.67 15.11
N ASP A 315 -5.34 -21.77 16.30
CA ASP A 315 -6.55 -22.56 16.49
C ASP A 315 -7.75 -21.89 15.80
N GLU A 316 -8.23 -22.52 14.73
CA GLU A 316 -9.36 -22.02 13.95
C GLU A 316 -10.63 -21.77 14.78
N LYS A 317 -10.86 -22.53 15.86
CA LYS A 317 -12.04 -22.34 16.71
C LYS A 317 -11.96 -21.03 17.48
N LEU A 318 -10.79 -20.72 18.03
CA LEU A 318 -10.56 -19.46 18.74
C LEU A 318 -10.58 -18.26 17.79
N ILE A 319 -10.01 -18.40 16.59
CA ILE A 319 -10.08 -17.38 15.55
C ILE A 319 -11.54 -17.09 15.17
N ARG A 320 -12.35 -18.14 14.93
CA ARG A 320 -13.79 -17.98 14.63
C ARG A 320 -14.56 -17.34 15.78
N GLU A 321 -14.26 -17.70 17.02
CA GLU A 321 -14.86 -17.09 18.21
C GLU A 321 -14.58 -15.57 18.26
N ALA A 322 -13.34 -15.15 18.01
CA ALA A 322 -12.97 -13.73 17.94
C ALA A 322 -13.72 -13.01 16.81
N ILE A 323 -13.80 -13.63 15.62
CA ILE A 323 -14.55 -13.09 14.47
C ILE A 323 -16.04 -12.92 14.83
N ASP A 324 -16.64 -13.89 15.49
CA ASP A 324 -18.06 -13.81 15.91
C ASP A 324 -18.30 -12.70 16.93
N ILE A 325 -17.38 -12.52 17.88
CA ILE A 325 -17.44 -11.39 18.81
C ILE A 325 -17.37 -10.06 18.01
N ILE A 326 -16.43 -9.90 17.07
CA ILE A 326 -16.29 -8.70 16.25
C ILE A 326 -17.56 -8.42 15.44
N LYS A 327 -18.14 -9.46 14.81
CA LYS A 327 -19.39 -9.36 14.04
C LYS A 327 -20.60 -8.97 14.91
N LYS A 328 -20.70 -9.51 16.12
CA LYS A 328 -21.78 -9.25 17.09
C LYS A 328 -21.94 -7.75 17.37
N TYR A 329 -20.85 -6.99 17.41
CA TYR A 329 -20.84 -5.56 17.70
C TYR A 329 -20.92 -4.65 16.46
N GLY A 330 -21.16 -5.22 15.27
CA GLY A 330 -21.34 -4.45 14.02
C GLY A 330 -20.08 -3.74 13.53
N SER A 331 -18.90 -4.19 13.95
CA SER A 331 -17.64 -3.49 13.70
C SER A 331 -17.26 -3.49 12.21
N ILE A 332 -17.69 -4.48 11.42
CA ILE A 332 -17.47 -4.52 9.97
C ILE A 332 -18.18 -3.35 9.28
N GLU A 333 -19.46 -3.14 9.57
CA GLU A 333 -20.23 -2.06 8.92
C GLU A 333 -19.77 -0.68 9.42
N TYR A 334 -19.34 -0.58 10.68
CA TYR A 334 -18.70 0.62 11.20
C TYR A 334 -17.43 0.96 10.39
N ALA A 335 -16.51 0.01 10.23
CA ALA A 335 -15.24 0.22 9.52
C ALA A 335 -15.47 0.59 8.04
N LYS A 336 -16.40 -0.08 7.35
CA LYS A 336 -16.80 0.28 5.97
C LYS A 336 -17.34 1.70 5.89
N GLY A 337 -18.25 2.07 6.77
CA GLY A 337 -18.82 3.42 6.82
C GLY A 337 -17.78 4.49 7.09
N PHE A 338 -16.83 4.19 7.99
CA PHE A 338 -15.71 5.07 8.32
C PHE A 338 -14.80 5.32 7.12
N ALA A 339 -14.34 4.26 6.45
CA ALA A 339 -13.47 4.34 5.27
C ALA A 339 -14.13 5.17 4.14
N ARG A 340 -15.42 4.90 3.84
CA ARG A 340 -16.19 5.66 2.84
C ARG A 340 -16.27 7.15 3.17
N LYS A 341 -16.59 7.48 4.43
CA LYS A 341 -16.68 8.87 4.88
C LYS A 341 -15.35 9.60 4.74
N MET A 342 -14.29 8.99 5.20
CA MET A 342 -12.94 9.56 5.18
C MET A 342 -12.49 9.91 3.77
N VAL A 343 -12.59 8.99 2.81
CA VAL A 343 -12.18 9.22 1.41
C VAL A 343 -13.08 10.26 0.74
N ARG A 344 -14.40 10.20 0.98
CA ARG A 344 -15.35 11.18 0.44
C ARG A 344 -15.07 12.60 0.94
N ASP A 345 -14.76 12.76 2.24
CA ASP A 345 -14.51 14.08 2.81
C ASP A 345 -13.17 14.63 2.32
N ALA A 346 -12.14 13.79 2.19
CA ALA A 346 -10.86 14.17 1.59
C ALA A 346 -10.99 14.54 0.09
N TRP A 347 -11.84 13.84 -0.66
CA TRP A 347 -12.13 14.19 -2.06
C TRP A 347 -12.74 15.58 -2.21
N LYS A 348 -13.71 15.95 -1.37
CA LYS A 348 -14.34 17.28 -1.40
C LYS A 348 -13.32 18.42 -1.26
N GLU A 349 -12.23 18.20 -0.53
CA GLU A 349 -11.16 19.17 -0.38
C GLU A 349 -10.19 19.18 -1.57
N ALA A 350 -9.98 18.02 -2.19
CA ALA A 350 -9.04 17.85 -3.30
C ALA A 350 -9.66 18.23 -4.67
N GLU A 351 -10.91 17.89 -4.88
CA GLU A 351 -11.63 18.05 -6.15
C GLU A 351 -11.54 19.46 -6.76
N PRO A 352 -11.76 20.57 -6.00
CA PRO A 352 -11.70 21.92 -6.56
C PRO A 352 -10.29 22.36 -6.99
N LEU A 353 -9.26 21.62 -6.58
CA LEU A 353 -7.87 21.93 -6.87
C LEU A 353 -7.36 21.29 -8.18
N LEU A 354 -8.14 20.36 -8.73
CA LEU A 354 -7.80 19.64 -9.95
C LEU A 354 -8.50 20.27 -11.17
N PRO A 355 -7.79 20.39 -12.31
CA PRO A 355 -8.40 20.78 -13.59
C PRO A 355 -9.57 19.86 -13.97
N GLU A 356 -10.55 20.40 -14.68
CA GLU A 356 -11.64 19.61 -15.25
C GLU A 356 -11.14 18.81 -16.45
N ASN A 357 -10.97 17.51 -16.28
CA ASN A 357 -10.58 16.55 -17.33
C ASN A 357 -11.03 15.13 -16.98
N ASP A 358 -10.90 14.21 -17.93
CA ASP A 358 -11.31 12.81 -17.70
C ASP A 358 -10.42 12.09 -16.68
N ALA A 359 -9.15 12.48 -16.55
CA ALA A 359 -8.25 11.91 -15.56
C ALA A 359 -8.69 12.25 -14.12
N LYS A 360 -9.30 13.40 -13.86
CA LYS A 360 -9.93 13.74 -12.58
C LYS A 360 -11.06 12.77 -12.25
N LYS A 361 -11.90 12.41 -13.25
CA LYS A 361 -12.98 11.40 -13.06
C LYS A 361 -12.40 10.03 -12.75
N ASN A 362 -11.34 9.63 -13.47
CA ASN A 362 -10.65 8.36 -13.23
C ASN A 362 -10.07 8.31 -11.82
N LEU A 363 -9.47 9.41 -11.34
CA LEU A 363 -8.93 9.52 -10.00
C LEU A 363 -10.01 9.36 -8.92
N LYS A 364 -11.19 9.99 -9.13
CA LYS A 364 -12.36 9.79 -8.26
C LYS A 364 -12.83 8.34 -8.28
N GLY A 365 -12.99 7.76 -9.48
CA GLY A 365 -13.38 6.35 -9.64
C GLY A 365 -12.40 5.40 -8.96
N PHE A 366 -11.09 5.69 -9.02
CA PHE A 366 -10.07 4.92 -8.32
C PHE A 366 -10.24 5.00 -6.79
N ALA A 367 -10.49 6.19 -6.25
CA ALA A 367 -10.72 6.37 -4.82
C ALA A 367 -11.95 5.59 -4.34
N ASP A 368 -13.06 5.63 -5.10
CA ASP A 368 -14.27 4.85 -4.81
C ASP A 368 -14.00 3.35 -4.89
N PHE A 369 -13.29 2.88 -5.92
CA PHE A 369 -12.88 1.50 -6.08
C PHE A 369 -12.08 0.97 -4.88
N MET A 370 -11.14 1.77 -4.35
CA MET A 370 -10.30 1.36 -3.22
C MET A 370 -11.09 1.17 -1.92
N VAL A 371 -12.18 1.91 -1.75
CA VAL A 371 -13.08 1.83 -0.59
C VAL A 371 -14.10 0.69 -0.72
N GLU A 372 -14.58 0.39 -1.96
CA GLU A 372 -15.61 -0.62 -2.22
C GLU A 372 -15.01 -1.98 -2.61
N ARG A 373 -13.69 -2.08 -2.67
CA ARG A 373 -12.97 -3.26 -3.13
C ARG A 373 -13.47 -4.55 -2.46
N LYS A 374 -13.80 -5.54 -3.28
CA LYS A 374 -14.21 -6.90 -2.86
C LYS A 374 -13.17 -7.97 -3.21
N ILE A 375 -12.03 -7.57 -3.83
CA ILE A 375 -10.99 -8.51 -4.30
C ILE A 375 -9.61 -7.88 -4.09
#